data_76cf58497441a70350bebf935e3611cc
#
_entry.id   76cf58497441a70350bebf935e3611cc
#
_cell.length_a   1.000
_cell.length_b   1.000
_cell.length_c   1.000
_cell.angle_alpha   90.00
_cell.angle_beta   90.00
_cell.angle_gamma   90.00
#
_symmetry.space_group_name_H-M   'P 1'
#
loop_
_entity.id
_entity.type
_entity.pdbx_description
1 polymer ?
#
loop_
_entity_poly.entity_id
_entity_poly.type
_entity_poly.pdbx_seq_one_letter_code
_entity_poly.pdbx_strand_id
1 'polypeptide(L)'
;EEAIHAIHPEYKIKAITAYVYEKFLENIDKDFAKREGLLFVGGFAHPPNADAVLWFAKEIFPLIRQRIDVNFYVVGSKVTDEIKALEQPGSGIIVKGFVTEEELASLYSTSRIVVVPLRYGAGVKGKVVEAVYNGAAIVTTSIGSEGIPEADRVMKVADGPEAFADEVVKMYQDPAECRRMCEEIQKYIREYFSVEAAWKVIEEDFTPKKKR
;
A
#
# COMPACT_ATOMS: atom_id res chain seq x y z
N GLU A 1 7.67 -0.49 20.52
CA GLU A 1 8.34 -1.13 21.67
C GLU A 1 9.34 -0.15 22.30
N GLU A 2 10.33 0.34 21.58
CA GLU A 2 11.42 1.20 22.06
C GLU A 2 10.95 2.41 22.86
N ALA A 3 9.96 3.16 22.32
CA ALA A 3 9.45 4.37 22.97
C ALA A 3 8.79 4.11 24.34
N ILE A 4 8.09 2.98 24.48
CA ILE A 4 7.47 2.62 25.76
C ILE A 4 8.54 2.02 26.69
N HIS A 5 9.47 1.24 26.17
CA HIS A 5 10.56 0.66 26.95
C HIS A 5 11.52 1.72 27.48
N ALA A 6 11.70 2.84 26.76
CA ALA A 6 12.48 3.98 27.23
C ALA A 6 11.85 4.69 28.46
N ILE A 7 10.52 4.62 28.60
CA ILE A 7 9.79 5.22 29.73
C ILE A 7 9.60 4.19 30.87
N HIS A 8 9.37 2.94 30.51
CA HIS A 8 9.07 1.83 31.40
C HIS A 8 9.93 0.60 31.08
N PRO A 9 11.23 0.61 31.43
CA PRO A 9 12.17 -0.48 31.12
C PRO A 9 11.82 -1.80 31.82
N GLU A 10 11.00 -1.74 32.89
CA GLU A 10 10.54 -2.91 33.65
C GLU A 10 9.43 -3.70 32.92
N TYR A 11 8.79 -3.11 31.89
CA TYR A 11 7.71 -3.79 31.16
C TYR A 11 8.25 -4.68 30.05
N LYS A 12 7.71 -5.89 29.97
CA LYS A 12 7.89 -6.77 28.82
C LYS A 12 6.88 -6.38 27.75
N ILE A 13 7.35 -5.77 26.69
CA ILE A 13 6.51 -5.25 25.61
C ILE A 13 6.78 -6.08 24.36
N LYS A 14 5.70 -6.49 23.70
CA LYS A 14 5.74 -7.18 22.40
C LYS A 14 4.80 -6.46 21.45
N ALA A 15 5.29 -6.14 20.25
CA ALA A 15 4.45 -5.57 19.21
C ALA A 15 3.86 -6.70 18.35
N ILE A 16 2.55 -6.65 18.19
CA ILE A 16 1.81 -7.50 17.25
C ILE A 16 1.25 -6.58 16.17
N THR A 17 1.29 -7.04 14.91
CA THR A 17 0.66 -6.27 13.83
C THR A 17 -0.84 -6.08 14.08
N ALA A 18 -1.36 -4.91 13.70
CA ALA A 18 -2.80 -4.62 13.78
C ALA A 18 -3.62 -5.34 12.69
N TYR A 19 -2.94 -5.89 11.69
CA TYR A 19 -3.55 -6.58 10.54
C TYR A 19 -3.12 -8.03 10.55
N VAL A 20 -4.07 -8.96 10.68
CA VAL A 20 -3.84 -10.39 10.73
C VAL A 20 -4.80 -11.09 9.79
N TYR A 21 -4.27 -11.90 8.88
CA TYR A 21 -5.06 -12.63 7.89
C TYR A 21 -5.04 -14.14 8.18
N GLU A 22 -6.23 -14.75 8.12
CA GLU A 22 -6.38 -16.21 8.20
C GLU A 22 -6.29 -16.87 6.82
N LYS A 23 -6.62 -16.12 5.76
CA LYS A 23 -6.64 -16.59 4.38
C LYS A 23 -5.83 -15.67 3.50
N PHE A 24 -5.23 -16.24 2.49
CA PHE A 24 -4.41 -15.52 1.52
C PHE A 24 -4.89 -15.80 0.10
N LEU A 25 -4.67 -14.84 -0.80
CA LEU A 25 -4.94 -15.04 -2.21
C LEU A 25 -3.89 -15.99 -2.79
N GLU A 26 -4.34 -17.13 -3.34
CA GLU A 26 -3.44 -18.15 -3.90
C GLU A 26 -3.18 -17.94 -5.38
N ASN A 27 -4.18 -17.46 -6.12
CA ASN A 27 -4.17 -17.34 -7.57
C ASN A 27 -4.16 -15.87 -8.00
N ILE A 28 -3.08 -15.14 -7.69
CA ILE A 28 -2.88 -13.78 -8.19
C ILE A 28 -2.36 -13.88 -9.62
N ASP A 29 -3.05 -13.24 -10.58
CA ASP A 29 -2.55 -13.10 -11.93
C ASP A 29 -1.27 -12.26 -11.93
N LYS A 30 -0.17 -12.87 -12.36
CA LYS A 30 1.16 -12.26 -12.40
C LYS A 30 1.54 -11.71 -13.78
N ASP A 31 0.59 -11.62 -14.70
CA ASP A 31 0.84 -11.05 -16.02
C ASP A 31 0.75 -9.51 -15.97
N PHE A 32 1.72 -8.90 -15.29
CA PHE A 32 1.81 -7.45 -15.16
C PHE A 32 1.98 -6.72 -16.52
N ALA A 33 2.36 -7.44 -17.59
CA ALA A 33 2.42 -6.85 -18.92
C ALA A 33 1.03 -6.46 -19.45
N LYS A 34 -0.02 -7.17 -19.02
CA LYS A 34 -1.42 -6.89 -19.38
C LYS A 34 -2.12 -5.88 -18.45
N ARG A 35 -1.54 -5.63 -17.28
CA ARG A 35 -2.12 -4.69 -16.33
C ARG A 35 -1.85 -3.25 -16.76
N GLU A 36 -2.80 -2.36 -16.53
CA GLU A 36 -2.72 -0.97 -16.93
C GLU A 36 -3.18 -0.04 -15.80
N GLY A 37 -2.64 1.18 -15.79
CA GLY A 37 -3.05 2.23 -14.87
C GLY A 37 -2.35 2.19 -13.51
N LEU A 38 -2.57 3.29 -12.80
CA LEU A 38 -2.16 3.52 -11.42
C LEU A 38 -3.41 3.53 -10.55
N LEU A 39 -3.35 2.94 -9.35
CA LEU A 39 -4.49 2.85 -8.43
C LEU A 39 -4.15 3.49 -7.09
N PHE A 40 -5.04 4.33 -6.59
CA PHE A 40 -5.08 4.78 -5.20
C PHE A 40 -6.38 4.34 -4.54
N VAL A 41 -6.29 3.77 -3.33
CA VAL A 41 -7.45 3.36 -2.52
C VAL A 41 -7.43 4.07 -1.18
N GLY A 42 -8.55 4.71 -0.79
CA GLY A 42 -8.65 5.32 0.53
C GLY A 42 -9.90 6.15 0.76
N GLY A 43 -10.48 6.08 1.97
CA GLY A 43 -11.63 6.90 2.34
C GLY A 43 -11.25 8.36 2.54
N PHE A 44 -11.95 9.29 1.89
CA PHE A 44 -11.60 10.72 1.87
C PHE A 44 -12.17 11.53 3.05
N ALA A 45 -12.89 10.88 3.96
CA ALA A 45 -13.14 11.45 5.28
C ALA A 45 -11.85 11.55 6.13
N HIS A 46 -10.79 10.82 5.76
CA HIS A 46 -9.49 10.88 6.39
C HIS A 46 -8.58 11.87 5.65
N PRO A 47 -8.24 13.03 6.26
CA PRO A 47 -7.54 14.12 5.57
C PRO A 47 -6.24 13.71 4.85
N PRO A 48 -5.37 12.84 5.40
CA PRO A 48 -4.17 12.40 4.68
C PRO A 48 -4.44 11.77 3.31
N ASN A 49 -5.61 11.14 3.12
CA ASN A 49 -5.96 10.52 1.84
C ASN A 49 -6.33 11.56 0.78
N ALA A 50 -7.08 12.58 1.18
CA ALA A 50 -7.44 13.68 0.27
C ALA A 50 -6.19 14.46 -0.13
N ASP A 51 -5.36 14.80 0.84
CA ASP A 51 -4.08 15.47 0.60
C ASP A 51 -3.18 14.67 -0.35
N ALA A 52 -3.04 13.36 -0.13
CA ALA A 52 -2.21 12.50 -0.96
C ALA A 52 -2.67 12.49 -2.43
N VAL A 53 -3.98 12.35 -2.68
CA VAL A 53 -4.51 12.34 -4.05
C VAL A 53 -4.35 13.70 -4.71
N LEU A 54 -4.61 14.79 -4.00
CA LEU A 54 -4.47 16.14 -4.54
C LEU A 54 -3.00 16.46 -4.85
N TRP A 55 -2.09 16.12 -3.95
CA TRP A 55 -0.66 16.29 -4.19
C TRP A 55 -0.17 15.45 -5.36
N PHE A 56 -0.54 14.17 -5.40
CA PHE A 56 -0.18 13.29 -6.51
C PHE A 56 -0.69 13.84 -7.86
N ALA A 57 -1.96 14.22 -7.92
CA ALA A 57 -2.56 14.72 -9.14
C ALA A 57 -1.96 16.06 -9.64
N LYS A 58 -1.57 16.94 -8.71
CA LYS A 58 -1.06 18.28 -9.04
C LYS A 58 0.45 18.31 -9.33
N GLU A 59 1.24 17.51 -8.59
CA GLU A 59 2.70 17.63 -8.62
C GLU A 59 3.40 16.38 -9.22
N ILE A 60 2.87 15.16 -9.00
CA ILE A 60 3.54 13.92 -9.41
C ILE A 60 3.01 13.42 -10.76
N PHE A 61 1.70 13.30 -10.89
CA PHE A 61 1.07 12.70 -12.06
C PHE A 61 1.39 13.40 -13.37
N PRO A 62 1.50 14.75 -13.46
CA PRO A 62 1.96 15.42 -14.66
C PRO A 62 3.36 14.99 -15.09
N LEU A 63 4.30 14.75 -14.15
CA LEU A 63 5.66 14.28 -14.44
C LEU A 63 5.65 12.85 -15.02
N ILE A 64 4.73 12.01 -14.53
CA ILE A 64 4.51 10.66 -15.05
C ILE A 64 3.93 10.73 -16.47
N ARG A 65 2.88 11.54 -16.68
CA ARG A 65 2.17 11.66 -17.95
C ARG A 65 3.02 12.24 -19.10
N GLN A 66 4.06 12.99 -18.78
CA GLN A 66 5.05 13.45 -19.77
C GLN A 66 5.88 12.28 -20.35
N ARG A 67 5.96 11.15 -19.67
CA ARG A 67 6.86 10.03 -19.97
C ARG A 67 6.13 8.77 -20.41
N ILE A 68 4.92 8.53 -19.89
CA ILE A 68 4.09 7.35 -20.20
C ILE A 68 2.62 7.76 -20.32
N ASP A 69 1.90 7.12 -21.23
CA ASP A 69 0.45 7.24 -21.30
C ASP A 69 -0.20 6.28 -20.32
N VAL A 70 -0.79 6.81 -19.25
CA VAL A 70 -1.34 6.03 -18.16
C VAL A 70 -2.52 6.73 -17.52
N ASN A 71 -3.53 5.97 -17.07
CA ASN A 71 -4.63 6.47 -16.26
C ASN A 71 -4.34 6.31 -14.76
N PHE A 72 -4.90 7.22 -13.97
CA PHE A 72 -4.87 7.18 -12.51
C PHE A 72 -6.28 6.99 -11.96
N TYR A 73 -6.53 5.85 -11.34
CA TYR A 73 -7.81 5.48 -10.74
C TYR A 73 -7.83 5.88 -9.27
N VAL A 74 -8.80 6.70 -8.89
CA VAL A 74 -9.01 7.18 -7.52
C VAL A 74 -10.24 6.51 -6.95
N VAL A 75 -10.05 5.65 -5.93
CA VAL A 75 -11.09 4.82 -5.33
C VAL A 75 -11.24 5.13 -3.86
N GLY A 76 -12.47 5.28 -3.40
CA GLY A 76 -12.79 5.42 -1.98
C GLY A 76 -14.08 6.15 -1.68
N SER A 77 -14.52 6.04 -0.43
CA SER A 77 -15.73 6.69 0.05
C SER A 77 -15.51 8.18 0.37
N LYS A 78 -16.61 8.94 0.44
CA LYS A 78 -16.61 10.35 0.85
C LYS A 78 -15.73 11.26 -0.04
N VAL A 79 -15.75 11.02 -1.34
CA VAL A 79 -15.02 11.83 -2.32
C VAL A 79 -15.46 13.29 -2.22
N THR A 80 -14.50 14.20 -2.05
CA THR A 80 -14.73 15.64 -1.98
C THR A 80 -14.92 16.23 -3.38
N ASP A 81 -15.53 17.41 -3.47
CA ASP A 81 -15.73 18.07 -4.77
C ASP A 81 -14.39 18.48 -5.40
N GLU A 82 -13.38 18.79 -4.60
CA GLU A 82 -12.02 19.07 -5.06
C GLU A 82 -11.39 17.86 -5.76
N ILE A 83 -11.58 16.63 -5.20
CA ILE A 83 -11.10 15.40 -5.82
C ILE A 83 -11.89 15.07 -7.08
N LYS A 84 -13.23 15.24 -7.08
CA LYS A 84 -14.06 15.05 -8.28
C LYS A 84 -13.61 15.98 -9.41
N ALA A 85 -13.23 17.21 -9.09
CA ALA A 85 -12.77 18.20 -10.06
C ALA A 85 -11.44 17.83 -10.75
N LEU A 86 -10.71 16.81 -10.28
CA LEU A 86 -9.51 16.29 -10.95
C LEU A 86 -9.85 15.52 -12.24
N GLU A 87 -11.05 14.95 -12.32
CA GLU A 87 -11.53 14.25 -13.52
C GLU A 87 -11.96 15.25 -14.58
N GLN A 88 -11.03 15.58 -15.46
CA GLN A 88 -11.24 16.48 -16.60
C GLN A 88 -10.95 15.76 -17.92
N PRO A 89 -11.55 16.17 -19.03
CA PRO A 89 -11.21 15.60 -20.33
C PRO A 89 -9.71 15.68 -20.59
N GLY A 90 -9.09 14.53 -20.87
CA GLY A 90 -7.66 14.42 -21.15
C GLY A 90 -6.73 14.43 -19.93
N SER A 91 -7.24 14.59 -18.71
CA SER A 91 -6.42 14.53 -17.49
C SER A 91 -5.79 13.17 -17.26
N GLY A 92 -6.43 12.09 -17.72
CA GLY A 92 -6.03 10.72 -17.40
C GLY A 92 -6.38 10.30 -15.95
N ILE A 93 -7.11 11.14 -15.19
CA ILE A 93 -7.57 10.84 -13.84
C ILE A 93 -9.04 10.39 -13.90
N ILE A 94 -9.33 9.27 -13.26
CA ILE A 94 -10.66 8.66 -13.20
C ILE A 94 -11.06 8.49 -11.76
N VAL A 95 -12.08 9.22 -11.32
CA VAL A 95 -12.56 9.21 -9.93
C VAL A 95 -13.73 8.22 -9.80
N LYS A 96 -13.42 6.99 -9.44
CA LYS A 96 -14.39 5.90 -9.27
C LYS A 96 -15.33 6.10 -8.08
N GLY A 97 -14.85 6.80 -7.04
CA GLY A 97 -15.59 6.89 -5.78
C GLY A 97 -15.65 5.58 -5.03
N PHE A 98 -16.76 5.33 -4.32
CA PHE A 98 -16.99 4.07 -3.64
C PHE A 98 -17.32 2.97 -4.66
N VAL A 99 -16.68 1.83 -4.52
CA VAL A 99 -16.86 0.64 -5.36
C VAL A 99 -17.19 -0.57 -4.50
N THR A 100 -17.74 -1.63 -5.09
CA THR A 100 -17.97 -2.92 -4.39
C THR A 100 -16.64 -3.64 -4.13
N GLU A 101 -16.69 -4.67 -3.28
CA GLU A 101 -15.49 -5.49 -2.99
C GLU A 101 -15.01 -6.22 -4.26
N GLU A 102 -15.93 -6.69 -5.10
CA GLU A 102 -15.60 -7.34 -6.38
C GLU A 102 -14.94 -6.37 -7.37
N GLU A 103 -15.45 -5.14 -7.45
CA GLU A 103 -14.87 -4.09 -8.29
C GLU A 103 -13.49 -3.67 -7.75
N LEU A 104 -13.32 -3.58 -6.44
CA LEU A 104 -12.03 -3.27 -5.81
C LEU A 104 -11.02 -4.37 -6.09
N ALA A 105 -11.39 -5.64 -5.93
CA ALA A 105 -10.53 -6.78 -6.26
C ALA A 105 -10.15 -6.78 -7.76
N SER A 106 -11.09 -6.46 -8.65
CA SER A 106 -10.83 -6.30 -10.07
C SER A 106 -9.83 -5.17 -10.34
N LEU A 107 -9.97 -4.02 -9.68
CA LEU A 107 -9.03 -2.90 -9.80
C LEU A 107 -7.62 -3.24 -9.31
N TYR A 108 -7.49 -3.96 -8.20
CA TYR A 108 -6.18 -4.47 -7.76
C TYR A 108 -5.56 -5.45 -8.75
N SER A 109 -6.37 -6.31 -9.40
CA SER A 109 -5.87 -7.31 -10.35
C SER A 109 -5.53 -6.73 -11.73
N THR A 110 -6.15 -5.63 -12.12
CA THR A 110 -5.96 -5.00 -13.44
C THR A 110 -5.03 -3.79 -13.42
N SER A 111 -4.87 -3.11 -12.28
CA SER A 111 -3.94 -2.01 -12.14
C SER A 111 -2.49 -2.52 -12.08
N ARG A 112 -1.59 -1.83 -12.79
CA ARG A 112 -0.17 -2.21 -12.82
C ARG A 112 0.55 -1.82 -11.54
N ILE A 113 0.28 -0.61 -11.01
CA ILE A 113 0.93 -0.10 -9.81
C ILE A 113 -0.12 0.51 -8.89
N VAL A 114 0.00 0.21 -7.59
CA VAL A 114 -0.70 0.92 -6.53
C VAL A 114 0.22 2.03 -6.02
N VAL A 115 -0.28 3.26 -5.97
CA VAL A 115 0.45 4.43 -5.49
C VAL A 115 -0.12 4.89 -4.14
N VAL A 116 0.76 5.12 -3.15
CA VAL A 116 0.37 5.58 -1.82
C VAL A 116 1.21 6.79 -1.42
N PRO A 117 0.96 7.97 -2.03
CA PRO A 117 1.77 9.17 -1.88
C PRO A 117 1.37 9.98 -0.63
N LEU A 118 1.44 9.38 0.56
CA LEU A 118 1.09 10.04 1.81
C LEU A 118 2.20 11.00 2.24
N ARG A 119 1.84 12.23 2.62
CA ARG A 119 2.78 13.22 3.13
C ARG A 119 2.78 13.31 4.66
N TYR A 120 1.72 12.83 5.31
CA TYR A 120 1.59 12.78 6.76
C TYR A 120 0.61 11.69 7.19
N GLY A 121 0.60 11.39 8.47
CA GLY A 121 -0.19 10.35 9.11
C GLY A 121 0.71 9.46 9.99
N ALA A 122 0.17 8.86 11.03
CA ALA A 122 0.92 8.01 11.95
C ALA A 122 0.51 6.54 11.85
N GLY A 123 1.42 5.65 12.22
CA GLY A 123 1.22 4.21 12.32
C GLY A 123 1.11 3.49 10.99
N VAL A 124 0.87 2.19 11.06
CA VAL A 124 0.71 1.31 9.90
C VAL A 124 -0.49 1.72 9.04
N LYS A 125 -0.28 1.85 7.74
CA LYS A 125 -1.31 2.28 6.80
C LYS A 125 -2.08 1.08 6.25
N GLY A 126 -3.34 0.91 6.64
CA GLY A 126 -4.19 -0.21 6.21
C GLY A 126 -4.24 -0.41 4.70
N LYS A 127 -4.28 0.68 3.93
CA LYS A 127 -4.26 0.62 2.46
C LYS A 127 -2.97 0.02 1.87
N VAL A 128 -1.83 0.21 2.56
CA VAL A 128 -0.56 -0.43 2.15
C VAL A 128 -0.62 -1.92 2.43
N VAL A 129 -1.09 -2.31 3.62
CA VAL A 129 -1.27 -3.73 3.96
C VAL A 129 -2.30 -4.40 3.02
N GLU A 130 -3.37 -3.70 2.67
CA GLU A 130 -4.37 -4.19 1.71
C GLU A 130 -3.76 -4.36 0.30
N ALA A 131 -2.94 -3.41 -0.16
CA ALA A 131 -2.23 -3.54 -1.44
C ALA A 131 -1.25 -4.72 -1.42
N VAL A 132 -0.51 -4.92 -0.32
CA VAL A 132 0.32 -6.11 -0.08
C VAL A 132 -0.53 -7.38 -0.12
N TYR A 133 -1.67 -7.42 0.57
CA TYR A 133 -2.57 -8.58 0.56
C TYR A 133 -3.02 -8.95 -0.86
N ASN A 134 -3.30 -7.95 -1.69
CA ASN A 134 -3.71 -8.15 -3.09
C ASN A 134 -2.54 -8.42 -4.06
N GLY A 135 -1.31 -8.50 -3.58
CA GLY A 135 -0.13 -8.75 -4.41
C GLY A 135 0.18 -7.64 -5.40
N ALA A 136 -0.18 -6.42 -5.07
CA ALA A 136 0.05 -5.26 -5.94
C ALA A 136 1.52 -4.84 -5.95
N ALA A 137 2.01 -4.37 -7.09
CA ALA A 137 3.27 -3.63 -7.15
C ALA A 137 3.04 -2.23 -6.57
N ILE A 138 3.84 -1.81 -5.60
CA ILE A 138 3.57 -0.63 -4.77
C ILE A 138 4.69 0.39 -4.90
N VAL A 139 4.31 1.66 -5.11
CA VAL A 139 5.18 2.83 -4.89
C VAL A 139 4.55 3.70 -3.80
N THR A 140 5.34 4.03 -2.79
CA THR A 140 4.87 4.80 -1.63
C THR A 140 5.92 5.79 -1.14
N THR A 141 5.56 6.63 -0.19
CA THR A 141 6.47 7.51 0.53
C THR A 141 6.98 6.84 1.82
N SER A 142 7.99 7.43 2.46
CA SER A 142 8.45 7.01 3.79
C SER A 142 7.30 7.03 4.83
N ILE A 143 6.39 8.00 4.72
CA ILE A 143 5.18 8.05 5.56
C ILE A 143 4.24 6.87 5.26
N GLY A 144 4.09 6.48 3.99
CA GLY A 144 3.22 5.36 3.62
C GLY A 144 3.78 4.01 4.07
N SER A 145 5.08 3.83 4.07
CA SER A 145 5.76 2.59 4.51
C SER A 145 5.98 2.49 6.01
N GLU A 146 5.65 3.54 6.78
CA GLU A 146 5.86 3.57 8.23
C GLU A 146 5.21 2.37 8.92
N GLY A 147 6.00 1.68 9.75
CA GLY A 147 5.57 0.51 10.52
C GLY A 147 5.37 -0.78 9.71
N ILE A 148 5.72 -0.78 8.43
CA ILE A 148 5.78 -1.99 7.60
C ILE A 148 7.19 -2.59 7.75
N PRO A 149 7.34 -3.80 8.33
CA PRO A 149 8.64 -4.42 8.49
C PRO A 149 9.33 -4.64 7.14
N GLU A 150 10.62 -4.36 7.02
CA GLU A 150 11.40 -4.60 5.78
C GLU A 150 10.67 -4.16 4.50
N ALA A 151 10.09 -2.95 4.53
CA ALA A 151 9.21 -2.42 3.49
C ALA A 151 9.83 -2.45 2.08
N ASP A 152 11.15 -2.27 1.99
CA ASP A 152 11.95 -2.29 0.75
C ASP A 152 11.91 -3.64 0.01
N ARG A 153 11.56 -4.74 0.70
CA ARG A 153 11.35 -6.05 0.06
C ARG A 153 10.11 -6.07 -0.84
N VAL A 154 9.08 -5.30 -0.50
CA VAL A 154 7.73 -5.45 -1.06
C VAL A 154 7.15 -4.16 -1.64
N MET A 155 7.88 -3.06 -1.58
CA MET A 155 7.46 -1.78 -2.18
C MET A 155 8.66 -0.90 -2.51
N LYS A 156 8.45 0.07 -3.41
CA LYS A 156 9.42 1.15 -3.66
C LYS A 156 9.04 2.35 -2.81
N VAL A 157 10.01 2.89 -2.11
CA VAL A 157 9.84 4.08 -1.26
C VAL A 157 10.56 5.25 -1.90
N ALA A 158 9.82 6.31 -2.17
CA ALA A 158 10.35 7.54 -2.75
C ALA A 158 9.64 8.77 -2.21
N ASP A 159 10.40 9.74 -1.73
CA ASP A 159 9.89 11.00 -1.23
C ASP A 159 10.13 12.14 -2.23
N GLY A 160 9.17 13.05 -2.31
CA GLY A 160 9.20 14.16 -3.27
C GLY A 160 8.65 13.80 -4.66
N PRO A 161 8.20 14.81 -5.42
CA PRO A 161 7.48 14.59 -6.67
C PRO A 161 8.31 13.89 -7.75
N GLU A 162 9.53 14.35 -7.97
CA GLU A 162 10.41 13.84 -9.02
C GLU A 162 10.82 12.39 -8.75
N ALA A 163 11.31 12.10 -7.54
CA ALA A 163 11.73 10.76 -7.17
C ALA A 163 10.58 9.75 -7.21
N PHE A 164 9.38 10.16 -6.74
CA PHE A 164 8.18 9.34 -6.79
C PHE A 164 7.77 9.06 -8.24
N ALA A 165 7.75 10.09 -9.09
CA ALA A 165 7.44 9.93 -10.52
C ALA A 165 8.45 9.02 -11.23
N ASP A 166 9.74 9.16 -10.91
CA ASP A 166 10.81 8.32 -11.47
C ASP A 166 10.61 6.84 -11.14
N GLU A 167 10.33 6.51 -9.88
CA GLU A 167 10.09 5.12 -9.47
C GLU A 167 8.80 4.56 -10.10
N VAL A 168 7.72 5.35 -10.19
CA VAL A 168 6.49 4.91 -10.88
C VAL A 168 6.77 4.61 -12.35
N VAL A 169 7.43 5.50 -13.08
CA VAL A 169 7.73 5.31 -14.51
C VAL A 169 8.63 4.11 -14.72
N LYS A 170 9.70 3.98 -13.94
CA LYS A 170 10.64 2.85 -14.00
C LYS A 170 9.93 1.52 -13.78
N MET A 171 9.12 1.41 -12.73
CA MET A 171 8.36 0.19 -12.47
C MET A 171 7.29 -0.07 -13.53
N TYR A 172 6.61 0.97 -14.01
CA TYR A 172 5.58 0.82 -15.03
C TYR A 172 6.13 0.27 -16.35
N GLN A 173 7.37 0.65 -16.68
CA GLN A 173 8.10 0.17 -17.86
C GLN A 173 8.76 -1.21 -17.67
N ASP A 174 8.77 -1.73 -16.43
CA ASP A 174 9.33 -3.04 -16.10
C ASP A 174 8.29 -3.99 -15.47
N PRO A 175 7.43 -4.62 -16.27
CA PRO A 175 6.46 -5.60 -15.76
C PRO A 175 7.10 -6.82 -15.08
N ALA A 176 8.37 -7.13 -15.40
CA ALA A 176 9.08 -8.23 -14.78
C ALA A 176 9.46 -7.90 -13.33
N GLU A 177 9.84 -6.66 -13.05
CA GLU A 177 10.07 -6.17 -11.67
C GLU A 177 8.75 -6.17 -10.86
N CYS A 178 7.64 -5.70 -11.45
CA CYS A 178 6.33 -5.77 -10.81
C CYS A 178 5.95 -7.23 -10.45
N ARG A 179 6.20 -8.17 -11.36
CA ARG A 179 5.98 -9.61 -11.12
C ARG A 179 6.83 -10.13 -9.97
N ARG A 180 8.14 -9.81 -9.97
CA ARG A 180 9.07 -10.23 -8.92
C ARG A 180 8.63 -9.69 -7.55
N MET A 181 8.21 -8.43 -7.50
CA MET A 181 7.66 -7.82 -6.29
C MET A 181 6.40 -8.57 -5.81
N CYS A 182 5.47 -8.89 -6.71
CA CYS A 182 4.28 -9.67 -6.38
C CYS A 182 4.63 -11.06 -5.81
N GLU A 183 5.64 -11.74 -6.36
CA GLU A 183 6.11 -13.04 -5.88
C GLU A 183 6.71 -12.95 -4.48
N GLU A 184 7.44 -11.89 -4.18
CA GLU A 184 7.97 -11.64 -2.84
C GLU A 184 6.86 -11.26 -1.86
N ILE A 185 5.92 -10.42 -2.26
CA ILE A 185 4.74 -10.04 -1.47
C ILE A 185 3.94 -11.25 -1.01
N GLN A 186 3.76 -12.27 -1.85
CA GLN A 186 3.02 -13.49 -1.49
C GLN A 186 3.69 -14.30 -0.36
N LYS A 187 5.01 -14.23 -0.23
CA LYS A 187 5.75 -14.83 0.89
C LYS A 187 5.68 -13.92 2.11
N TYR A 188 5.96 -12.64 1.89
CA TYR A 188 6.01 -11.60 2.91
C TYR A 188 4.72 -11.46 3.71
N ILE A 189 3.54 -11.46 3.05
CA ILE A 189 2.25 -11.33 3.73
C ILE A 189 2.00 -12.47 4.71
N ARG A 190 2.47 -13.68 4.40
CA ARG A 190 2.39 -14.86 5.29
C ARG A 190 3.37 -14.76 6.45
N GLU A 191 4.56 -14.23 6.17
CA GLU A 191 5.64 -14.08 7.15
C GLU A 191 5.30 -13.07 8.25
N TYR A 192 4.66 -11.94 7.89
CA TYR A 192 4.44 -10.82 8.81
C TYR A 192 2.99 -10.60 9.24
N PHE A 193 2.01 -11.05 8.45
CA PHE A 193 0.60 -10.73 8.65
C PHE A 193 -0.30 -11.96 8.77
N SER A 194 0.26 -13.14 9.03
CA SER A 194 -0.53 -14.34 9.32
C SER A 194 -0.88 -14.46 10.81
N VAL A 195 -1.88 -15.28 11.11
CA VAL A 195 -2.21 -15.68 12.49
C VAL A 195 -1.00 -16.32 13.15
N GLU A 196 -0.26 -17.16 12.42
CA GLU A 196 0.94 -17.84 12.90
C GLU A 196 2.05 -16.85 13.23
N ALA A 197 2.24 -15.80 12.43
CA ALA A 197 3.21 -14.75 12.70
C ALA A 197 2.86 -13.97 13.98
N ALA A 198 1.59 -13.60 14.14
CA ALA A 198 1.10 -12.93 15.34
C ALA A 198 1.24 -13.84 16.58
N TRP A 199 0.92 -15.14 16.45
CA TRP A 199 1.02 -16.10 17.52
C TRP A 199 2.45 -16.29 18.01
N LYS A 200 3.43 -16.41 17.12
CA LYS A 200 4.86 -16.54 17.46
C LYS A 200 5.37 -15.43 18.38
N VAL A 201 4.81 -14.24 18.29
CA VAL A 201 5.22 -13.11 19.14
C VAL A 201 4.82 -13.33 20.60
N ILE A 202 3.69 -14.00 20.86
CA ILE A 202 3.07 -14.11 22.19
C ILE A 202 3.04 -15.53 22.74
N GLU A 203 3.33 -16.57 21.95
CA GLU A 203 3.17 -17.98 22.36
C GLU A 203 3.89 -18.34 23.68
N GLU A 204 5.06 -17.73 23.93
CA GLU A 204 5.82 -17.95 25.17
C GLU A 204 5.06 -17.47 26.43
N ASP A 205 4.20 -16.44 26.28
CA ASP A 205 3.45 -15.88 27.41
C ASP A 205 2.26 -16.77 27.79
N PHE A 206 1.79 -17.60 26.85
CA PHE A 206 0.68 -18.53 27.04
C PHE A 206 1.12 -20.00 27.23
N THR A 207 2.41 -20.30 27.02
CA THR A 207 2.93 -21.66 27.22
C THR A 207 3.19 -21.88 28.70
N PRO A 208 2.59 -22.92 29.35
CA PRO A 208 2.84 -23.22 30.76
C PRO A 208 4.32 -23.47 31.01
N LYS A 209 4.93 -22.69 31.89
CA LYS A 209 6.32 -23.02 32.36
C LYS A 209 6.29 -24.38 33.02
N LYS A 210 7.03 -25.37 32.49
CA LYS A 210 7.23 -26.65 33.18
C LYS A 210 7.76 -26.33 34.58
N LYS A 211 6.97 -26.64 35.60
CA LYS A 211 7.47 -26.59 36.98
C LYS A 211 8.68 -27.53 37.06
N ARG A 212 9.84 -26.95 37.37
CA ARG A 212 11.04 -27.73 37.78
C ARG A 212 10.82 -28.29 39.15
#